data_841d393c0bee14aae25c1a2917474716
#
_entry.id   841d393c0bee14aae25c1a2917474716
#
_cell.length_a   1.000
_cell.length_b   1.000
_cell.length_c   1.000
_cell.angle_alpha   90.00
_cell.angle_beta   90.00
_cell.angle_gamma   90.00
#
_symmetry.space_group_name_H-M   'P 1'
#
loop_
_entity.id
_entity.type
_entity.pdbx_description
1 polymer ?
#
loop_
_entity_poly.entity_id
_entity_poly.type
_entity_poly.pdbx_seq_one_letter_code
_entity_poly.pdbx_strand_id
1 'polypeptide(L)'
;MSNQDMIYIKSKENEYYYVRNDEHKYEVVELLYNIKKNIFILRDHLYHNKNRYNIEHHPSIDQLYNNLHNVSISETPPNTNNSSYTINKGQEIVFCVRSKKDGNLHDINLMMYVAIHEISHVACPELQHTPLFKKIFTFFCDEAIKLNIYTKIDFDNNPQECCGININNSIV
;
A
#
# COMPACT_ATOMS: atom_id res chain seq x y z
N MET A 1 -13.39 1.84 -23.08
CA MET A 1 -12.42 2.90 -22.73
C MET A 1 -11.19 2.76 -23.61
N SER A 2 -10.77 3.84 -24.22
CA SER A 2 -9.55 3.80 -25.00
C SER A 2 -8.34 3.72 -24.06
N ASN A 3 -7.27 3.05 -24.49
CA ASN A 3 -6.00 2.99 -23.77
C ASN A 3 -5.36 4.38 -23.58
N GLN A 4 -6.02 5.46 -24.04
CA GLN A 4 -5.56 6.83 -23.88
C GLN A 4 -5.75 7.36 -22.46
N ASP A 5 -6.57 6.69 -21.64
CA ASP A 5 -6.85 7.12 -20.28
C ASP A 5 -5.73 6.78 -19.30
N MET A 6 -4.86 5.86 -19.67
CA MET A 6 -3.72 5.41 -18.85
C MET A 6 -2.44 5.48 -19.67
N ILE A 7 -1.33 5.74 -18.97
CA ILE A 7 -0.02 5.86 -19.61
C ILE A 7 1.07 5.31 -18.68
N TYR A 8 2.14 4.75 -19.28
CA TYR A 8 3.35 4.42 -18.54
C TYR A 8 4.24 5.66 -18.44
N ILE A 9 4.59 6.03 -17.22
CA ILE A 9 5.48 7.16 -16.95
C ILE A 9 6.68 6.64 -16.15
N LYS A 10 7.86 7.09 -16.56
CA LYS A 10 9.12 6.76 -15.89
C LYS A 10 9.34 7.73 -14.74
N SER A 11 9.61 7.20 -13.55
CA SER A 11 9.95 8.01 -12.39
C SER A 11 11.36 8.60 -12.54
N LYS A 12 11.71 9.54 -11.64
CA LYS A 12 13.06 10.12 -11.59
C LYS A 12 14.13 9.05 -11.29
N GLU A 13 13.73 7.94 -10.69
CA GLU A 13 14.58 6.82 -10.33
C GLU A 13 14.59 5.71 -11.39
N ASN A 14 14.10 6.01 -12.60
CA ASN A 14 14.11 5.12 -13.76
C ASN A 14 13.20 3.88 -13.62
N GLU A 15 12.14 3.97 -12.85
CA GLU A 15 11.11 2.94 -12.75
C GLU A 15 9.83 3.39 -13.44
N TYR A 16 9.13 2.47 -14.11
CA TYR A 16 7.90 2.77 -14.83
C TYR A 16 6.68 2.44 -14.00
N TYR A 17 5.68 3.34 -14.06
CA TYR A 17 4.39 3.18 -13.39
C TYR A 17 3.26 3.44 -14.36
N TYR A 18 2.20 2.64 -14.26
CA TYR A 18 1.00 2.80 -15.07
C TYR A 18 0.01 3.68 -14.32
N VAL A 19 -0.25 4.87 -14.85
CA VAL A 19 -1.01 5.92 -14.18
C VAL A 19 -2.01 6.55 -15.13
N ARG A 20 -2.98 7.28 -14.56
CA ARG A 20 -3.91 8.06 -15.37
C ARG A 20 -3.17 9.14 -16.15
N ASN A 21 -3.55 9.31 -17.42
CA ASN A 21 -2.92 10.29 -18.29
C ASN A 21 -3.60 11.64 -18.14
N ASP A 22 -3.27 12.35 -17.06
CA ASP A 22 -3.79 13.69 -16.80
C ASP A 22 -2.70 14.60 -16.24
N GLU A 23 -3.09 15.80 -15.81
CA GLU A 23 -2.15 16.82 -15.32
C GLU A 23 -1.40 16.41 -14.07
N HIS A 24 -1.90 15.46 -13.29
CA HIS A 24 -1.27 15.00 -12.04
C HIS A 24 -0.38 13.78 -12.23
N LYS A 25 -0.20 13.30 -13.45
CA LYS A 25 0.49 12.01 -13.70
C LYS A 25 1.90 11.93 -13.11
N TYR A 26 2.66 13.01 -13.15
CA TYR A 26 4.03 13.02 -12.62
C TYR A 26 4.04 12.99 -11.09
N GLU A 27 3.12 13.69 -10.45
CA GLU A 27 2.96 13.66 -8.99
C GLU A 27 2.53 12.27 -8.51
N VAL A 28 1.63 11.63 -9.24
CA VAL A 28 1.17 10.26 -8.93
C VAL A 28 2.35 9.28 -9.03
N VAL A 29 3.16 9.39 -10.06
CA VAL A 29 4.33 8.53 -10.24
C VAL A 29 5.30 8.65 -9.06
N GLU A 30 5.59 9.87 -8.62
CA GLU A 30 6.47 10.08 -7.47
C GLU A 30 5.85 9.57 -6.17
N LEU A 31 4.54 9.71 -6.01
CA LEU A 31 3.83 9.15 -4.85
C LEU A 31 3.92 7.61 -4.85
N LEU A 32 3.67 6.97 -5.98
CA LEU A 32 3.77 5.51 -6.10
C LEU A 32 5.19 5.02 -5.86
N TYR A 33 6.19 5.74 -6.37
CA TYR A 33 7.59 5.42 -6.09
C TYR A 33 7.91 5.47 -4.60
N ASN A 34 7.45 6.51 -3.91
CA ASN A 34 7.70 6.65 -2.48
C ASN A 34 6.98 5.57 -1.66
N ILE A 35 5.77 5.21 -2.05
CA ILE A 35 5.06 4.08 -1.44
C ILE A 35 5.86 2.80 -1.63
N LYS A 36 6.27 2.50 -2.86
CA LYS A 36 7.05 1.31 -3.18
C LYS A 36 8.34 1.26 -2.36
N LYS A 37 9.08 2.35 -2.33
CA LYS A 37 10.32 2.45 -1.56
C LYS A 37 10.08 2.09 -0.10
N ASN A 38 9.03 2.63 0.50
CA ASN A 38 8.74 2.44 1.91
C ASN A 38 8.30 1.00 2.23
N ILE A 39 7.48 0.38 1.37
CA ILE A 39 7.09 -1.02 1.62
C ILE A 39 8.27 -1.98 1.46
N PHE A 40 9.21 -1.68 0.57
CA PHE A 40 10.43 -2.49 0.44
C PHE A 40 11.39 -2.28 1.63
N ILE A 41 11.47 -1.07 2.18
CA ILE A 41 12.20 -0.82 3.42
C ILE A 41 11.63 -1.67 4.55
N LEU A 42 10.31 -1.69 4.70
CA LEU A 42 9.64 -2.48 5.73
C LEU A 42 9.90 -3.98 5.51
N ARG A 43 9.71 -4.47 4.29
CA ARG A 43 9.97 -5.88 3.94
C ARG A 43 11.37 -6.30 4.33
N ASP A 44 12.37 -5.53 3.91
CA ASP A 44 13.78 -5.86 4.13
C ASP A 44 14.15 -5.80 5.60
N HIS A 45 13.65 -4.79 6.32
CA HIS A 45 13.87 -4.66 7.75
C HIS A 45 13.32 -5.87 8.51
N LEU A 46 12.10 -6.27 8.23
CA LEU A 46 11.48 -7.43 8.87
C LEU A 46 12.24 -8.70 8.60
N TYR A 47 12.64 -8.93 7.36
CA TYR A 47 13.34 -10.14 6.98
C TYR A 47 14.73 -10.22 7.60
N HIS A 48 15.51 -9.14 7.51
CA HIS A 48 16.89 -9.12 8.03
C HIS A 48 16.93 -9.17 9.55
N ASN A 49 15.87 -8.76 10.23
CA ASN A 49 15.77 -8.76 11.69
C ASN A 49 14.80 -9.82 12.23
N LYS A 50 14.44 -10.79 11.40
CA LYS A 50 13.42 -11.79 11.74
C LYS A 50 13.67 -12.44 13.10
N ASN A 51 14.91 -12.77 13.42
CA ASN A 51 15.27 -13.45 14.67
C ASN A 51 15.06 -12.60 15.93
N ARG A 52 14.84 -11.30 15.77
CA ARG A 52 14.52 -10.39 16.90
C ARG A 52 13.03 -10.38 17.24
N TYR A 53 12.21 -10.98 16.39
CA TYR A 53 10.76 -11.04 16.58
C TYR A 53 10.33 -12.39 17.12
N ASN A 54 9.17 -12.41 17.77
CA ASN A 54 8.57 -13.67 18.22
C ASN A 54 8.35 -14.60 17.03
N ILE A 55 8.52 -15.89 17.29
CA ILE A 55 8.42 -16.92 16.24
C ILE A 55 7.04 -16.91 15.54
N GLU A 56 6.01 -16.44 16.21
CA GLU A 56 4.68 -16.34 15.64
C GLU A 56 4.60 -15.40 14.43
N HIS A 57 5.53 -14.45 14.31
CA HIS A 57 5.60 -13.51 13.19
C HIS A 57 6.42 -14.02 12.01
N HIS A 58 7.21 -15.06 12.20
CA HIS A 58 8.13 -15.55 11.18
C HIS A 58 7.42 -15.98 9.89
N PRO A 59 6.30 -16.72 9.91
CA PRO A 59 5.64 -17.12 8.67
C PRO A 59 5.19 -15.94 7.81
N SER A 60 4.63 -14.88 8.41
CA SER A 60 4.19 -13.71 7.65
C SER A 60 5.37 -12.91 7.10
N ILE A 61 6.46 -12.80 7.86
CA ILE A 61 7.68 -12.15 7.38
C ILE A 61 8.25 -12.91 6.17
N ASP A 62 8.31 -14.22 6.24
CA ASP A 62 8.83 -15.06 5.16
C ASP A 62 7.92 -14.99 3.93
N GLN A 63 6.60 -15.03 4.10
CA GLN A 63 5.66 -14.95 2.99
C GLN A 63 5.73 -13.59 2.31
N LEU A 64 5.82 -12.51 3.08
CA LEU A 64 6.01 -11.17 2.52
C LEU A 64 7.29 -11.09 1.69
N TYR A 65 8.39 -11.55 2.25
CA TYR A 65 9.68 -11.50 1.56
C TYR A 65 9.68 -12.32 0.28
N ASN A 66 9.09 -13.52 0.33
CA ASN A 66 9.07 -14.42 -0.82
C ASN A 66 8.14 -13.92 -1.95
N ASN A 67 7.06 -13.22 -1.60
CA ASN A 67 6.04 -12.83 -2.58
C ASN A 67 6.20 -11.39 -3.08
N LEU A 68 6.86 -10.52 -2.32
CA LEU A 68 7.02 -9.12 -2.69
C LEU A 68 8.43 -8.91 -3.32
N HIS A 69 8.60 -9.36 -4.55
CA HIS A 69 9.85 -9.20 -5.30
C HIS A 69 9.70 -8.28 -6.50
N ASN A 70 9.10 -8.79 -7.56
CA ASN A 70 8.90 -8.07 -8.82
C ASN A 70 7.47 -7.53 -8.88
N VAL A 71 7.09 -6.79 -7.86
CA VAL A 71 5.75 -6.24 -7.79
C VAL A 71 5.56 -5.13 -8.82
N SER A 72 4.48 -5.23 -9.58
CA SER A 72 4.01 -4.15 -10.45
C SER A 72 3.09 -3.24 -9.64
N ILE A 73 3.38 -1.96 -9.65
CA ILE A 73 2.58 -0.96 -8.92
C ILE A 73 1.99 0.03 -9.92
N SER A 74 0.69 0.24 -9.81
CA SER A 74 -0.05 1.11 -10.72
C SER A 74 -1.14 1.88 -10.00
N GLU A 75 -1.67 2.88 -10.67
CA GLU A 75 -2.85 3.63 -10.22
C GLU A 75 -4.12 2.95 -10.73
N THR A 76 -5.22 3.01 -9.95
CA THR A 76 -6.53 2.55 -10.42
C THR A 76 -6.96 3.31 -11.67
N PRO A 77 -7.53 2.61 -12.68
CA PRO A 77 -8.06 3.30 -13.87
C PRO A 77 -9.18 4.29 -13.51
N PRO A 78 -9.38 5.33 -14.33
CA PRO A 78 -10.49 6.25 -14.14
C PRO A 78 -11.82 5.52 -14.32
N ASN A 79 -12.88 6.07 -13.71
CA ASN A 79 -14.25 5.54 -13.81
C ASN A 79 -14.43 4.14 -13.22
N THR A 80 -13.58 3.76 -12.27
CA THR A 80 -13.76 2.55 -11.48
C THR A 80 -14.17 2.92 -10.06
N ASN A 81 -14.92 2.03 -9.43
CA ASN A 81 -15.30 2.19 -8.02
C ASN A 81 -14.34 1.44 -7.09
N ASN A 82 -13.24 0.96 -7.63
CA ASN A 82 -12.30 0.14 -6.87
C ASN A 82 -11.45 1.01 -5.94
N SER A 83 -11.33 0.57 -4.71
CA SER A 83 -10.28 0.99 -3.79
C SER A 83 -8.95 0.33 -4.20
N SER A 84 -7.91 0.50 -3.41
CA SER A 84 -6.64 -0.21 -3.63
C SER A 84 -6.82 -1.71 -3.45
N TYR A 85 -6.08 -2.51 -4.21
CA TYR A 85 -6.16 -3.97 -4.14
C TYR A 85 -4.86 -4.63 -4.59
N THR A 86 -4.71 -5.89 -4.20
CA THR A 86 -3.57 -6.73 -4.52
C THR A 86 -4.02 -7.89 -5.41
N ILE A 87 -3.23 -8.20 -6.42
CA ILE A 87 -3.47 -9.33 -7.32
C ILE A 87 -2.42 -10.40 -7.07
N ASN A 88 -2.86 -11.67 -6.95
CA ASN A 88 -1.99 -12.85 -6.83
C ASN A 88 -0.97 -12.74 -5.69
N LYS A 89 -1.40 -12.22 -4.53
CA LYS A 89 -0.58 -12.12 -3.32
C LYS A 89 0.76 -11.41 -3.54
N GLY A 90 0.74 -10.29 -4.29
CA GLY A 90 1.92 -9.44 -4.43
C GLY A 90 2.54 -9.39 -5.81
N GLN A 91 1.93 -10.02 -6.80
CA GLN A 91 2.36 -9.87 -8.18
C GLN A 91 2.09 -8.46 -8.69
N GLU A 92 0.94 -7.91 -8.32
CA GLU A 92 0.54 -6.55 -8.67
C GLU A 92 -0.20 -5.90 -7.50
N ILE A 93 0.09 -4.63 -7.25
CA ILE A 93 -0.68 -3.82 -6.30
C ILE A 93 -1.15 -2.57 -7.03
N VAL A 94 -2.46 -2.34 -7.00
CA VAL A 94 -3.09 -1.20 -7.65
C VAL A 94 -3.58 -0.26 -6.56
N PHE A 95 -3.13 1.00 -6.62
CA PHE A 95 -3.44 2.00 -5.61
C PHE A 95 -4.44 3.03 -6.12
N CYS A 96 -5.49 3.26 -5.36
CA CYS A 96 -6.33 4.43 -5.51
C CYS A 96 -5.68 5.56 -4.71
N VAL A 97 -5.21 6.60 -5.39
CA VAL A 97 -4.41 7.67 -4.76
C VAL A 97 -5.14 9.02 -4.73
N ARG A 98 -6.39 9.07 -5.21
CA ARG A 98 -7.14 10.33 -5.33
C ARG A 98 -8.41 10.29 -4.51
N SER A 99 -8.70 11.41 -3.83
CA SER A 99 -9.96 11.59 -3.13
C SER A 99 -11.13 11.56 -4.11
N LYS A 100 -12.20 10.88 -3.75
CA LYS A 100 -13.46 10.89 -4.50
C LYS A 100 -14.26 12.18 -4.27
N LYS A 101 -13.91 12.98 -3.25
CA LYS A 101 -14.58 14.22 -2.93
C LYS A 101 -14.16 15.37 -3.85
N ASP A 102 -12.84 15.52 -4.07
CA ASP A 102 -12.27 16.67 -4.78
C ASP A 102 -11.23 16.32 -5.83
N GLY A 103 -10.89 15.03 -5.97
CA GLY A 103 -9.89 14.56 -6.92
C GLY A 103 -8.45 14.85 -6.54
N ASN A 104 -8.21 15.45 -5.38
CA ASN A 104 -6.86 15.73 -4.91
C ASN A 104 -6.15 14.44 -4.50
N LEU A 105 -4.82 14.44 -4.63
CA LEU A 105 -4.02 13.31 -4.20
C LEU A 105 -4.05 13.17 -2.68
N HIS A 106 -4.15 11.94 -2.22
CA HIS A 106 -3.99 11.63 -0.80
C HIS A 106 -2.53 11.82 -0.39
N ASP A 107 -2.31 12.21 0.86
CA ASP A 107 -0.94 12.35 1.36
C ASP A 107 -0.28 10.97 1.54
N ILE A 108 1.06 11.01 1.57
CA ILE A 108 1.86 9.76 1.66
C ILE A 108 1.54 8.96 2.94
N ASN A 109 1.25 9.63 4.04
CA ASN A 109 1.01 8.93 5.30
C ASN A 109 -0.28 8.11 5.25
N LEU A 110 -1.37 8.70 4.72
CA LEU A 110 -2.61 7.95 4.52
C LEU A 110 -2.38 6.80 3.54
N MET A 111 -1.65 7.04 2.45
CA MET A 111 -1.33 6.01 1.48
C MET A 111 -0.45 4.90 2.07
N MET A 112 0.40 5.23 3.04
CA MET A 112 1.18 4.19 3.73
C MET A 112 0.29 3.27 4.57
N TYR A 113 -0.74 3.81 5.23
CA TYR A 113 -1.73 2.96 5.91
C TYR A 113 -2.36 1.96 4.94
N VAL A 114 -2.79 2.46 3.77
CA VAL A 114 -3.38 1.62 2.72
C VAL A 114 -2.36 0.60 2.18
N ALA A 115 -1.14 1.04 1.93
CA ALA A 115 -0.07 0.17 1.41
C ALA A 115 0.27 -0.95 2.40
N ILE A 116 0.35 -0.64 3.68
CA ILE A 116 0.61 -1.65 4.71
C ILE A 116 -0.56 -2.64 4.78
N HIS A 117 -1.79 -2.17 4.63
CA HIS A 117 -2.96 -3.03 4.52
C HIS A 117 -2.80 -4.03 3.35
N GLU A 118 -2.40 -3.53 2.18
CA GLU A 118 -2.25 -4.36 0.99
C GLU A 118 -1.11 -5.37 1.12
N ILE A 119 0.05 -4.97 1.65
CA ILE A 119 1.14 -5.94 1.85
C ILE A 119 0.85 -6.93 2.97
N SER A 120 -0.06 -6.60 3.88
CA SER A 120 -0.55 -7.57 4.87
C SER A 120 -1.35 -8.70 4.20
N HIS A 121 -2.10 -8.39 3.14
CA HIS A 121 -2.71 -9.43 2.30
C HIS A 121 -1.64 -10.28 1.60
N VAL A 122 -0.55 -9.68 1.14
CA VAL A 122 0.57 -10.42 0.54
C VAL A 122 1.18 -11.42 1.53
N ALA A 123 1.30 -11.01 2.79
CA ALA A 123 1.93 -11.79 3.85
C ALA A 123 1.01 -12.82 4.50
N CYS A 124 -0.32 -12.68 4.33
CA CYS A 124 -1.29 -13.52 5.00
C CYS A 124 -1.70 -14.69 4.11
N PRO A 125 -1.63 -15.96 4.61
CA PRO A 125 -2.07 -17.11 3.84
C PRO A 125 -3.59 -17.20 3.71
N GLU A 126 -4.33 -16.47 4.54
CA GLU A 126 -5.79 -16.44 4.51
C GLU A 126 -6.30 -15.31 3.65
N LEU A 127 -7.50 -15.46 3.11
CA LEU A 127 -8.18 -14.42 2.36
C LEU A 127 -9.02 -13.57 3.31
N GLN A 128 -9.35 -12.35 2.90
CA GLN A 128 -10.18 -11.38 3.61
C GLN A 128 -9.53 -10.89 4.91
N HIS A 129 -10.33 -10.25 5.77
CA HIS A 129 -9.82 -9.60 6.98
C HIS A 129 -10.06 -10.48 8.21
N THR A 130 -9.45 -11.67 8.21
CA THR A 130 -9.51 -12.62 9.31
C THR A 130 -8.77 -12.09 10.54
N PRO A 131 -8.93 -12.73 11.71
CA PRO A 131 -8.12 -12.38 12.89
C PRO A 131 -6.62 -12.45 12.63
N LEU A 132 -6.17 -13.43 11.84
CA LEU A 132 -4.75 -13.54 11.46
C LEU A 132 -4.32 -12.33 10.64
N PHE A 133 -5.12 -11.92 9.64
CA PHE A 133 -4.82 -10.72 8.86
C PHE A 133 -4.67 -9.49 9.75
N LYS A 134 -5.60 -9.29 10.67
CA LYS A 134 -5.57 -8.14 11.58
C LYS A 134 -4.30 -8.14 12.44
N LYS A 135 -3.89 -9.31 12.90
CA LYS A 135 -2.66 -9.46 13.68
C LYS A 135 -1.43 -9.09 12.86
N ILE A 136 -1.36 -9.53 11.61
CA ILE A 136 -0.26 -9.20 10.68
C ILE A 136 -0.26 -7.71 10.40
N PHE A 137 -1.40 -7.14 10.10
CA PHE A 137 -1.54 -5.71 9.80
C PHE A 137 -1.09 -4.85 10.99
N THR A 138 -1.53 -5.19 12.21
CA THR A 138 -1.10 -4.51 13.43
C THR A 138 0.41 -4.57 13.59
N PHE A 139 0.99 -5.74 13.43
CA PHE A 139 2.43 -5.93 13.54
C PHE A 139 3.19 -5.10 12.52
N PHE A 140 2.76 -5.11 11.27
CA PHE A 140 3.42 -4.36 10.20
C PHE A 140 3.29 -2.84 10.43
N CYS A 141 2.13 -2.36 10.88
CA CYS A 141 1.96 -0.94 11.22
C CYS A 141 2.88 -0.51 12.36
N ASP A 142 2.98 -1.31 13.40
CA ASP A 142 3.85 -1.00 14.55
C ASP A 142 5.31 -0.90 14.12
N GLU A 143 5.77 -1.82 13.29
CA GLU A 143 7.15 -1.80 12.78
C GLU A 143 7.39 -0.63 11.82
N ALA A 144 6.40 -0.30 10.98
CA ALA A 144 6.46 0.87 10.09
C ALA A 144 6.57 2.17 10.88
N ILE A 145 5.86 2.27 12.00
CA ILE A 145 5.95 3.44 12.90
C ILE A 145 7.35 3.55 13.46
N LYS A 146 7.95 2.46 13.92
CA LYS A 146 9.33 2.45 14.44
C LYS A 146 10.35 2.87 13.39
N LEU A 147 10.09 2.57 12.12
CA LEU A 147 10.94 2.94 10.99
C LEU A 147 10.70 4.35 10.48
N ASN A 148 9.75 5.07 11.06
CA ASN A 148 9.35 6.42 10.63
C ASN A 148 8.85 6.51 9.19
N ILE A 149 8.30 5.42 8.66
CA ILE A 149 7.65 5.42 7.32
C ILE A 149 6.14 5.54 7.42
N TYR A 150 5.59 5.44 8.62
CA TYR A 150 4.17 5.64 8.88
C TYR A 150 4.02 6.28 10.26
N THR A 151 3.16 7.30 10.36
CA THR A 151 2.75 7.91 11.61
C THR A 151 1.32 7.51 11.89
N LYS A 152 1.06 6.95 13.06
CA LYS A 152 -0.28 6.44 13.41
C LYS A 152 -1.33 7.53 13.25
N ILE A 153 -2.41 7.20 12.54
CA ILE A 153 -3.58 8.06 12.36
C ILE A 153 -4.65 7.60 13.34
N ASP A 154 -5.17 8.54 14.13
CA ASP A 154 -6.31 8.27 15.03
C ASP A 154 -7.61 8.40 14.23
N PHE A 155 -8.00 7.32 13.55
CA PHE A 155 -9.21 7.31 12.73
C PHE A 155 -10.49 7.41 13.57
N ASP A 156 -10.45 7.02 14.83
CA ASP A 156 -11.63 7.10 15.71
C ASP A 156 -12.03 8.55 15.98
N ASN A 157 -11.06 9.42 16.22
CA ASN A 157 -11.28 10.85 16.50
C ASN A 157 -11.09 11.72 15.25
N ASN A 158 -10.46 11.22 14.22
CA ASN A 158 -10.14 11.96 13.00
C ASN A 158 -10.38 11.08 11.76
N PRO A 159 -11.65 10.82 11.41
CA PRO A 159 -11.97 10.01 10.25
C PRO A 159 -11.39 10.60 8.96
N GLN A 160 -10.93 9.73 8.07
CA GLN A 160 -10.35 10.11 6.78
C GLN A 160 -11.14 9.46 5.65
N GLU A 161 -11.42 10.24 4.61
CA GLU A 161 -11.92 9.66 3.37
C GLU A 161 -10.73 9.14 2.55
N CYS A 162 -10.83 7.91 2.08
CA CYS A 162 -9.86 7.34 1.15
C CYS A 162 -10.61 6.64 0.03
N CYS A 163 -10.53 7.21 -1.17
CA CYS A 163 -11.12 6.62 -2.38
C CYS A 163 -12.63 6.34 -2.24
N GLY A 164 -13.33 7.25 -1.60
CA GLY A 164 -14.78 7.15 -1.38
C GLY A 164 -15.17 6.32 -0.17
N ILE A 165 -14.21 5.74 0.54
CA ILE A 165 -14.45 4.99 1.76
C ILE A 165 -14.07 5.87 2.95
N ASN A 166 -14.99 6.01 3.90
CA ASN A 166 -14.71 6.75 5.12
C ASN A 166 -14.11 5.81 6.16
N ILE A 167 -12.83 6.01 6.45
CA ILE A 167 -12.13 5.22 7.46
C ILE A 167 -12.35 5.92 8.80
N ASN A 168 -13.17 5.33 9.65
CA ASN A 168 -13.61 5.93 10.92
C ASN A 168 -13.26 5.09 12.14
N ASN A 169 -12.56 3.99 11.96
CA ASN A 169 -11.98 3.24 13.06
C ASN A 169 -10.65 2.64 12.63
N SER A 170 -9.76 2.49 13.58
CA SER A 170 -8.50 1.84 13.35
C SER A 170 -8.71 0.33 13.44
N ILE A 171 -8.38 -0.40 12.38
CA ILE A 171 -8.33 -1.87 12.41
C ILE A 171 -7.12 -2.31 13.23
N VAL A 172 -6.25 -1.37 13.44
CA VAL A 172 -4.99 -1.54 14.14
C VAL A 172 -5.06 -0.79 15.44
#